data_f0658809bec698f67ac4f51cb06eac6c
#
_entry.id   f0658809bec698f67ac4f51cb06eac6c
#
_cell.length_a   1.000
_cell.length_b   1.000
_cell.length_c   1.000
_cell.angle_alpha   90.00
_cell.angle_beta   90.00
_cell.angle_gamma   90.00
#
_symmetry.space_group_name_H-M   'P 1'
#
loop_
_entity.id
_entity.type
_entity.pdbx_description
1 polymer ?
#
loop_
_entity_poly.entity_id
_entity_poly.type
_entity_poly.pdbx_seq_one_letter_code
_entity_poly.pdbx_strand_id
1 'polypeptide(L)'
;MLPPAAGGLCLRQPRYAPTFFQVCSYALACPAAYAKPSFNRAWEAFLLHLPAILLIWLATVMLSGAGFLIYLLIILVGFGLTNGSSADSITAAALVVQLGQLGQLPYVICSNLVGVLFVAVPAMHYATGETITLEAAFRGLFQRPWRYLLAGVLFSSAVTIGTLLCILPGLAVALVLPVYVNKVFNGDASILDALKASFQAVYGSQKGWEFVGVQVLVGLLVFVVTVATCGLGAVFAVPVSSFYIQNAAYHKGVLS
;
A
#
# COMPACT_ATOMS: atom_id res chain seq x y z
N MET A 1 -17.97 42.27 -3.05
CA MET A 1 -16.56 42.00 -3.42
C MET A 1 -16.29 40.55 -3.07
N LEU A 2 -16.33 39.68 -4.05
CA LEU A 2 -16.00 38.24 -3.91
C LEU A 2 -14.49 38.08 -4.09
N PRO A 3 -13.79 37.24 -3.28
CA PRO A 3 -12.37 36.97 -3.50
C PRO A 3 -12.21 36.06 -4.72
N PRO A 4 -11.12 36.23 -5.49
CA PRO A 4 -10.89 35.45 -6.70
C PRO A 4 -10.62 33.99 -6.35
N ALA A 5 -11.26 33.11 -7.13
CA ALA A 5 -11.02 31.67 -7.11
C ALA A 5 -9.53 31.38 -7.41
N ALA A 6 -8.80 30.90 -6.40
CA ALA A 6 -7.45 30.38 -6.55
C ALA A 6 -7.50 29.01 -7.25
N GLY A 7 -7.81 29.02 -8.54
CA GLY A 7 -7.55 27.93 -9.46
C GLY A 7 -6.07 27.91 -9.80
N GLY A 8 -5.23 27.42 -8.89
CA GLY A 8 -3.81 27.19 -9.17
C GLY A 8 -3.66 26.01 -10.14
N LEU A 9 -3.64 26.31 -11.44
CA LEU A 9 -3.07 25.40 -12.44
C LEU A 9 -1.65 25.05 -11.97
N CYS A 10 -1.38 23.78 -11.71
CA CYS A 10 -0.02 23.25 -11.72
C CYS A 10 0.53 23.51 -13.13
N LEU A 11 1.37 24.52 -13.26
CA LEU A 11 2.01 24.86 -14.52
C LEU A 11 2.78 23.64 -15.04
N ARG A 12 2.32 23.12 -16.15
CA ARG A 12 2.93 22.11 -16.98
C ARG A 12 4.39 22.53 -17.26
N GLN A 13 5.35 21.95 -16.54
CA GLN A 13 6.75 22.07 -16.97
C GLN A 13 6.94 21.33 -18.29
N PRO A 14 7.60 21.96 -19.29
CA PRO A 14 7.79 21.35 -20.60
C PRO A 14 8.68 20.12 -20.48
N ARG A 15 8.28 19.05 -21.18
CA ARG A 15 9.07 17.85 -21.42
C ARG A 15 10.35 18.22 -22.15
N TYR A 16 11.44 18.30 -21.43
CA TYR A 16 12.77 18.10 -21.97
C TYR A 16 13.55 17.28 -20.95
N ALA A 17 13.92 16.09 -21.36
CA ALA A 17 14.89 15.30 -20.65
C ALA A 17 16.23 16.02 -20.68
N PRO A 18 16.87 16.23 -19.55
CA PRO A 18 18.30 16.10 -19.49
C PRO A 18 18.74 15.22 -18.32
N THR A 19 19.70 14.37 -18.69
CA THR A 19 20.81 13.89 -17.85
C THR A 19 20.62 13.94 -16.33
N PHE A 20 20.48 12.78 -15.81
CA PHE A 20 20.65 12.37 -14.43
C PHE A 20 21.89 13.03 -13.82
N PHE A 21 21.73 14.06 -13.05
CA PHE A 21 22.54 14.55 -11.95
C PHE A 21 22.33 16.07 -11.83
N GLN A 22 21.55 16.41 -10.92
CA GLN A 22 21.34 17.70 -10.24
C GLN A 22 19.85 18.04 -10.17
N VAL A 23 19.29 17.82 -9.02
CA VAL A 23 18.67 18.85 -8.19
C VAL A 23 18.16 18.16 -6.94
N CYS A 24 18.94 18.15 -5.88
CA CYS A 24 18.42 18.23 -4.52
C CYS A 24 17.75 19.61 -4.38
N SER A 25 16.61 19.78 -5.01
CA SER A 25 15.64 20.80 -4.65
C SER A 25 14.53 20.06 -3.95
N TYR A 26 14.28 20.44 -2.72
CA TYR A 26 13.07 20.07 -1.98
C TYR A 26 11.88 20.26 -2.92
N ALA A 27 11.44 19.22 -3.59
CA ALA A 27 10.22 19.25 -4.37
C ALA A 27 9.10 19.41 -3.34
N LEU A 28 8.68 20.65 -3.13
CA LEU A 28 7.47 20.94 -2.37
C LEU A 28 6.35 20.15 -3.03
N ALA A 29 5.74 19.23 -2.27
CA ALA A 29 4.60 18.49 -2.75
C ALA A 29 3.53 19.45 -3.30
N CYS A 30 2.74 18.98 -4.26
CA CYS A 30 1.73 19.80 -4.92
C CYS A 30 0.88 20.57 -3.89
N PRO A 31 0.59 21.86 -4.10
CA PRO A 31 -0.25 22.67 -3.19
C PRO A 31 -1.58 21.99 -2.82
N ALA A 32 -2.12 21.18 -3.71
CA ALA A 32 -3.33 20.39 -3.46
C ALA A 32 -3.15 19.35 -2.33
N ALA A 33 -1.93 18.87 -2.07
CA ALA A 33 -1.64 17.91 -1.01
C ALA A 33 -1.85 18.52 0.39
N TYR A 34 -1.54 19.79 0.55
CA TYR A 34 -1.68 20.51 1.83
C TYR A 34 -3.10 21.05 2.09
N ALA A 35 -4.00 20.97 1.12
CA ALA A 35 -5.36 21.42 1.28
C ALA A 35 -6.11 20.52 2.29
N LYS A 36 -7.11 21.10 2.99
CA LYS A 36 -7.92 20.38 3.98
C LYS A 36 -8.48 19.09 3.39
N PRO A 37 -8.24 17.92 4.03
CA PRO A 37 -8.73 16.65 3.53
C PRO A 37 -10.26 16.64 3.49
N SER A 38 -10.83 16.19 2.37
CA SER A 38 -12.26 16.01 2.20
C SER A 38 -12.53 14.73 1.42
N PHE A 39 -13.67 14.12 1.71
CA PHE A 39 -14.11 12.91 1.01
C PHE A 39 -14.26 13.16 -0.50
N ASN A 40 -14.84 14.30 -0.90
CA ASN A 40 -15.03 14.62 -2.32
C ASN A 40 -13.72 14.66 -3.09
N ARG A 41 -12.66 15.26 -2.52
CA ARG A 41 -11.33 15.28 -3.15
C ARG A 41 -10.72 13.88 -3.26
N ALA A 42 -10.83 13.09 -2.21
CA ALA A 42 -10.34 11.71 -2.23
C ALA A 42 -11.09 10.88 -3.27
N TRP A 43 -12.40 11.12 -3.41
CA TRP A 43 -13.24 10.48 -4.40
C TRP A 43 -12.89 10.92 -5.82
N GLU A 44 -12.72 12.22 -6.07
CA GLU A 44 -12.27 12.74 -7.38
C GLU A 44 -10.89 12.19 -7.76
N ALA A 45 -9.92 12.22 -6.83
CA ALA A 45 -8.61 11.64 -7.05
C ALA A 45 -8.68 10.13 -7.35
N PHE A 46 -9.52 9.39 -6.63
CA PHE A 46 -9.77 7.98 -6.90
C PHE A 46 -10.34 7.77 -8.31
N LEU A 47 -11.36 8.54 -8.72
CA LEU A 47 -11.97 8.43 -10.05
C LEU A 47 -10.96 8.71 -11.17
N LEU A 48 -10.06 9.68 -10.99
CA LEU A 48 -8.99 9.95 -11.94
C LEU A 48 -8.02 8.77 -12.11
N HIS A 49 -7.83 7.97 -11.04
CA HIS A 49 -6.92 6.81 -11.04
C HIS A 49 -7.68 5.47 -11.16
N LEU A 50 -9.01 5.51 -11.36
CA LEU A 50 -9.85 4.32 -11.38
C LEU A 50 -9.35 3.23 -12.34
N PRO A 51 -8.94 3.53 -13.59
CA PRO A 51 -8.44 2.51 -14.49
C PRO A 51 -7.17 1.82 -13.97
N ALA A 52 -6.24 2.60 -13.41
CA ALA A 52 -5.01 2.05 -12.83
C ALA A 52 -5.31 1.17 -11.60
N ILE A 53 -6.18 1.63 -10.72
CA ILE A 53 -6.57 0.92 -9.50
C ILE A 53 -7.29 -0.39 -9.83
N LEU A 54 -8.23 -0.39 -10.79
CA LEU A 54 -8.93 -1.60 -11.22
C LEU A 54 -7.97 -2.62 -11.83
N LEU A 55 -7.00 -2.19 -12.62
CA LEU A 55 -6.00 -3.08 -13.20
C LEU A 55 -5.04 -3.64 -12.14
N ILE A 56 -4.63 -2.84 -11.16
CA ILE A 56 -3.84 -3.30 -10.01
C ILE A 56 -4.65 -4.34 -9.23
N TRP A 57 -5.93 -4.07 -8.97
CA TRP A 57 -6.83 -5.01 -8.29
C TRP A 57 -6.96 -6.32 -9.06
N LEU A 58 -7.22 -6.24 -10.37
CA LEU A 58 -7.34 -7.41 -11.23
C LEU A 58 -6.03 -8.24 -11.23
N ALA A 59 -4.88 -7.58 -11.38
CA ALA A 59 -3.59 -8.25 -11.34
C ALA A 59 -3.35 -8.95 -9.99
N THR A 60 -3.69 -8.29 -8.87
CA THR A 60 -3.58 -8.86 -7.53
C THR A 60 -4.47 -10.08 -7.35
N VAL A 61 -5.73 -10.00 -7.81
CA VAL A 61 -6.69 -11.13 -7.76
C VAL A 61 -6.23 -12.29 -8.63
N MET A 62 -5.75 -12.01 -9.84
CA MET A 62 -5.25 -13.06 -10.74
C MET A 62 -4.01 -13.77 -10.17
N LEU A 63 -3.06 -13.01 -9.61
CA LEU A 63 -1.88 -13.59 -8.96
C LEU A 63 -2.28 -14.43 -7.75
N SER A 64 -3.13 -13.90 -6.88
CA SER A 64 -3.61 -14.63 -5.69
C SER A 64 -4.40 -15.88 -6.08
N GLY A 65 -5.25 -15.79 -7.09
CA GLY A 65 -6.03 -16.90 -7.63
C GLY A 65 -5.15 -17.99 -8.23
N ALA A 66 -4.12 -17.61 -9.00
CA ALA A 66 -3.15 -18.55 -9.54
C ALA A 66 -2.39 -19.28 -8.42
N GLY A 67 -1.93 -18.55 -7.40
CA GLY A 67 -1.29 -19.15 -6.22
C GLY A 67 -2.21 -20.13 -5.49
N PHE A 68 -3.48 -19.78 -5.32
CA PHE A 68 -4.48 -20.66 -4.70
C PHE A 68 -4.73 -21.93 -5.54
N LEU A 69 -4.79 -21.82 -6.86
CA LEU A 69 -4.95 -22.98 -7.75
C LEU A 69 -3.74 -23.92 -7.67
N ILE A 70 -2.52 -23.39 -7.63
CA ILE A 70 -1.30 -24.19 -7.42
C ILE A 70 -1.34 -24.89 -6.05
N TYR A 71 -1.74 -24.19 -5.00
CA TYR A 71 -1.94 -24.77 -3.68
C TYR A 71 -2.92 -25.93 -3.72
N LEU A 72 -4.11 -25.74 -4.32
CA LEU A 72 -5.11 -26.81 -4.47
C LEU A 72 -4.60 -28.00 -5.29
N LEU A 73 -3.89 -27.74 -6.38
CA LEU A 73 -3.33 -28.80 -7.21
C LEU A 73 -2.34 -29.68 -6.42
N ILE A 74 -1.43 -29.05 -5.67
CA ILE A 74 -0.46 -29.77 -4.85
C ILE A 74 -1.17 -30.60 -3.78
N ILE A 75 -2.20 -30.03 -3.14
CA ILE A 75 -3.00 -30.73 -2.13
C ILE A 75 -3.73 -31.93 -2.74
N LEU A 76 -4.43 -31.73 -3.86
CA LEU A 76 -5.19 -32.80 -4.52
C LEU A 76 -4.27 -33.96 -4.97
N VAL A 77 -3.14 -33.62 -5.61
CA VAL A 77 -2.17 -34.63 -6.04
C VAL A 77 -1.52 -35.30 -4.83
N GLY A 78 -1.12 -34.53 -3.82
CA GLY A 78 -0.49 -35.07 -2.62
C GLY A 78 -1.40 -36.02 -1.84
N PHE A 79 -2.66 -35.65 -1.61
CA PHE A 79 -3.63 -36.54 -0.96
C PHE A 79 -3.99 -37.73 -1.84
N GLY A 80 -4.03 -37.59 -3.17
CA GLY A 80 -4.23 -38.71 -4.08
C GLY A 80 -3.11 -39.77 -4.02
N LEU A 81 -1.87 -39.32 -3.79
CA LEU A 81 -0.71 -40.19 -3.66
C LEU A 81 -0.57 -40.83 -2.27
N THR A 82 -1.15 -40.19 -1.22
CA THR A 82 -1.03 -40.66 0.17
C THR A 82 -2.20 -41.54 0.62
N ASN A 83 -3.08 -41.99 -0.28
CA ASN A 83 -4.26 -42.84 -0.01
C ASN A 83 -3.94 -44.25 0.51
N GLY A 84 -2.96 -44.40 1.37
CA GLY A 84 -2.62 -45.62 2.06
C GLY A 84 -2.75 -45.46 3.58
N SER A 85 -3.69 -46.16 4.14
CA SER A 85 -4.07 -46.19 5.56
C SER A 85 -2.94 -46.64 6.49
N SER A 86 -2.26 -45.71 7.13
CA SER A 86 -1.44 -45.99 8.32
C SER A 86 -1.18 -44.73 9.14
N ALA A 87 -0.65 -44.85 10.36
CA ALA A 87 -0.35 -43.76 11.27
C ALA A 87 0.58 -42.68 10.66
N ASP A 88 1.26 -42.99 9.58
CA ASP A 88 2.10 -42.06 8.80
C ASP A 88 1.27 -41.05 7.96
N SER A 89 -0.05 -41.28 7.84
CA SER A 89 -0.94 -40.43 7.00
C SER A 89 -1.04 -38.98 7.51
N ILE A 90 -0.97 -38.75 8.83
CA ILE A 90 -1.03 -37.41 9.40
C ILE A 90 0.24 -36.62 9.07
N THR A 91 1.40 -37.27 9.18
CA THR A 91 2.68 -36.64 8.84
C THR A 91 2.76 -36.34 7.34
N ALA A 92 2.33 -37.30 6.49
CA ALA A 92 2.25 -37.11 5.06
C ALA A 92 1.28 -35.98 4.67
N ALA A 93 0.10 -35.92 5.30
CA ALA A 93 -0.85 -34.84 5.09
C ALA A 93 -0.28 -33.47 5.47
N ALA A 94 0.42 -33.38 6.60
CA ALA A 94 1.07 -32.13 7.05
C ALA A 94 2.16 -31.69 6.03
N LEU A 95 2.96 -32.62 5.51
CA LEU A 95 3.96 -32.32 4.49
C LEU A 95 3.33 -31.84 3.18
N VAL A 96 2.24 -32.46 2.73
CA VAL A 96 1.51 -32.02 1.53
C VAL A 96 0.98 -30.60 1.68
N VAL A 97 0.42 -30.25 2.84
CA VAL A 97 -0.05 -28.88 3.13
C VAL A 97 1.11 -27.90 3.10
N GLN A 98 2.25 -28.23 3.71
CA GLN A 98 3.44 -27.37 3.71
C GLN A 98 4.01 -27.18 2.30
N LEU A 99 4.07 -28.24 1.49
CA LEU A 99 4.49 -28.14 0.08
C LEU A 99 3.51 -27.27 -0.73
N GLY A 100 2.22 -27.38 -0.48
CA GLY A 100 1.21 -26.51 -1.08
C GLY A 100 1.45 -25.03 -0.74
N GLN A 101 1.74 -24.73 0.52
CA GLN A 101 2.05 -23.36 0.96
C GLN A 101 3.35 -22.84 0.31
N LEU A 102 4.38 -23.68 0.21
CA LEU A 102 5.62 -23.32 -0.47
C LEU A 102 5.38 -23.06 -1.98
N GLY A 103 4.56 -23.87 -2.64
CA GLY A 103 4.22 -23.71 -4.05
C GLY A 103 3.50 -22.42 -4.37
N GLN A 104 2.67 -21.90 -3.45
CA GLN A 104 1.97 -20.62 -3.65
C GLN A 104 2.82 -19.38 -3.31
N LEU A 105 3.94 -19.53 -2.56
CA LEU A 105 4.76 -18.39 -2.09
C LEU A 105 5.14 -17.39 -3.19
N PRO A 106 5.62 -17.78 -4.38
CA PRO A 106 5.97 -16.81 -5.43
C PRO A 106 4.80 -15.91 -5.82
N TYR A 107 3.60 -16.48 -5.91
CA TYR A 107 2.38 -15.77 -6.28
C TYR A 107 1.94 -14.81 -5.18
N VAL A 108 2.02 -15.23 -3.91
CA VAL A 108 1.72 -14.39 -2.76
C VAL A 108 2.69 -13.21 -2.68
N ILE A 109 3.99 -13.44 -2.90
CA ILE A 109 5.00 -12.38 -2.91
C ILE A 109 4.70 -11.38 -4.04
N CYS A 110 4.45 -11.85 -5.26
CA CYS A 110 4.12 -10.99 -6.39
C CYS A 110 2.82 -10.22 -6.17
N SER A 111 1.79 -10.87 -5.63
CA SER A 111 0.50 -10.24 -5.32
C SER A 111 0.67 -9.14 -4.27
N ASN A 112 1.43 -9.38 -3.22
CA ASN A 112 1.72 -8.38 -2.19
C ASN A 112 2.53 -7.20 -2.76
N LEU A 113 3.52 -7.48 -3.62
CA LEU A 113 4.31 -6.44 -4.27
C LEU A 113 3.44 -5.53 -5.15
N VAL A 114 2.53 -6.11 -5.94
CA VAL A 114 1.57 -5.35 -6.75
C VAL A 114 0.56 -4.64 -5.84
N GLY A 115 0.10 -5.29 -4.77
CA GLY A 115 -0.83 -4.72 -3.80
C GLY A 115 -0.33 -3.46 -3.10
N VAL A 116 0.98 -3.31 -2.92
CA VAL A 116 1.56 -2.06 -2.36
C VAL A 116 1.20 -0.83 -3.20
N LEU A 117 0.95 -1.00 -4.51
CA LEU A 117 0.57 0.10 -5.39
C LEU A 117 -0.74 0.77 -4.99
N PHE A 118 -1.65 0.09 -4.27
CA PHE A 118 -2.86 0.73 -3.73
C PHE A 118 -2.56 1.88 -2.76
N VAL A 119 -1.40 1.84 -2.08
CA VAL A 119 -0.95 2.92 -1.19
C VAL A 119 0.06 3.83 -1.89
N ALA A 120 0.87 3.27 -2.80
CA ALA A 120 1.90 4.01 -3.52
C ALA A 120 1.32 4.97 -4.56
N VAL A 121 0.25 4.59 -5.27
CA VAL A 121 -0.40 5.49 -6.26
C VAL A 121 -0.91 6.77 -5.61
N PRO A 122 -1.69 6.75 -4.51
CA PRO A 122 -2.02 7.96 -3.77
C PRO A 122 -0.81 8.74 -3.28
N ALA A 123 0.23 8.05 -2.79
CA ALA A 123 1.46 8.70 -2.31
C ALA A 123 2.19 9.45 -3.43
N MET A 124 2.33 8.84 -4.61
CA MET A 124 2.92 9.48 -5.79
C MET A 124 2.06 10.62 -6.31
N HIS A 125 0.73 10.45 -6.35
CA HIS A 125 -0.20 11.50 -6.79
C HIS A 125 -0.04 12.78 -5.96
N TYR A 126 -0.05 12.67 -4.64
CA TYR A 126 0.10 13.86 -3.78
C TYR A 126 1.52 14.42 -3.76
N ALA A 127 2.53 13.60 -4.03
CA ALA A 127 3.90 14.09 -4.15
C ALA A 127 4.14 14.87 -5.45
N THR A 128 3.61 14.39 -6.58
CA THR A 128 3.87 14.97 -7.91
C THR A 128 2.77 15.93 -8.38
N GLY A 129 1.54 15.76 -7.87
CA GLY A 129 0.34 16.46 -8.36
C GLY A 129 -0.16 15.97 -9.72
N GLU A 130 0.44 14.93 -10.26
CA GLU A 130 0.07 14.37 -11.57
C GLU A 130 -0.84 13.15 -11.42
N THR A 131 -1.60 12.85 -12.49
CA THR A 131 -2.32 11.58 -12.58
C THR A 131 -1.34 10.46 -12.87
N ILE A 132 -1.27 9.50 -11.95
CA ILE A 132 -0.36 8.35 -12.09
C ILE A 132 -1.00 7.33 -13.02
N THR A 133 -0.38 7.15 -14.19
CA THR A 133 -0.79 6.10 -15.12
C THR A 133 -0.31 4.73 -14.61
N LEU A 134 -1.00 3.67 -15.05
CA LEU A 134 -0.60 2.29 -14.72
C LEU A 134 0.87 2.02 -15.10
N GLU A 135 1.27 2.48 -16.29
CA GLU A 135 2.64 2.33 -16.77
C GLU A 135 3.64 3.02 -15.84
N ALA A 136 3.34 4.24 -15.38
CA ALA A 136 4.20 4.97 -14.45
C ALA A 136 4.30 4.24 -13.09
N ALA A 137 3.17 3.70 -12.59
CA ALA A 137 3.14 2.95 -11.34
C ALA A 137 3.98 1.67 -11.42
N PHE A 138 3.78 0.87 -12.46
CA PHE A 138 4.57 -0.36 -12.66
C PHE A 138 6.03 -0.07 -13.00
N ARG A 139 6.32 0.94 -13.80
CA ARG A 139 7.69 1.36 -14.08
C ARG A 139 8.41 1.75 -12.79
N GLY A 140 7.78 2.54 -11.92
CA GLY A 140 8.32 2.86 -10.60
C GLY A 140 8.61 1.60 -9.78
N LEU A 141 7.66 0.66 -9.73
CA LEU A 141 7.82 -0.60 -9.00
C LEU A 141 8.98 -1.46 -9.55
N PHE A 142 9.08 -1.60 -10.89
CA PHE A 142 10.10 -2.43 -11.52
C PHE A 142 11.47 -1.78 -11.66
N GLN A 143 11.61 -0.46 -11.43
CA GLN A 143 12.92 0.19 -11.41
C GLN A 143 13.78 -0.28 -10.22
N ARG A 144 13.16 -0.53 -9.06
CA ARG A 144 13.87 -0.95 -7.85
C ARG A 144 13.12 -2.08 -7.11
N PRO A 145 12.83 -3.23 -7.77
CA PRO A 145 11.94 -4.25 -7.24
C PRO A 145 12.43 -4.83 -5.91
N TRP A 146 13.74 -5.05 -5.78
CA TRP A 146 14.34 -5.54 -4.55
C TRP A 146 14.17 -4.59 -3.38
N ARG A 147 14.22 -3.27 -3.62
CA ARG A 147 14.01 -2.27 -2.58
C ARG A 147 12.59 -2.36 -2.02
N TYR A 148 11.59 -2.44 -2.90
CA TYR A 148 10.18 -2.51 -2.48
C TYR A 148 9.84 -3.86 -1.86
N LEU A 149 10.43 -4.94 -2.37
CA LEU A 149 10.28 -6.27 -1.79
C LEU A 149 10.86 -6.31 -0.37
N LEU A 150 12.09 -5.84 -0.18
CA LEU A 150 12.73 -5.80 1.13
C LEU A 150 11.98 -4.88 2.10
N ALA A 151 11.49 -3.73 1.61
CA ALA A 151 10.66 -2.83 2.41
C ALA A 151 9.37 -3.50 2.87
N GLY A 152 8.71 -4.26 1.98
CA GLY A 152 7.52 -5.03 2.30
C GLY A 152 7.79 -6.15 3.30
N VAL A 153 8.87 -6.91 3.10
CA VAL A 153 9.27 -7.98 4.03
C VAL A 153 9.59 -7.41 5.41
N LEU A 154 10.38 -6.34 5.48
CA LEU A 154 10.71 -5.68 6.74
C LEU A 154 9.45 -5.20 7.47
N PHE A 155 8.56 -4.52 6.75
CA PHE A 155 7.33 -4.00 7.33
C PHE A 155 6.40 -5.12 7.80
N SER A 156 6.18 -6.15 6.97
CA SER A 156 5.37 -7.31 7.32
C SER A 156 5.93 -8.05 8.54
N SER A 157 7.26 -8.21 8.60
CA SER A 157 7.92 -8.82 9.77
C SER A 157 7.70 -7.98 11.04
N ALA A 158 7.81 -6.66 10.94
CA ALA A 158 7.57 -5.76 12.07
C ALA A 158 6.11 -5.83 12.56
N VAL A 159 5.14 -5.86 11.64
CA VAL A 159 3.72 -6.03 12.00
C VAL A 159 3.48 -7.40 12.64
N THR A 160 4.03 -8.47 12.06
CA THR A 160 3.86 -9.83 12.58
C THR A 160 4.45 -9.98 13.97
N ILE A 161 5.68 -9.54 14.18
CA ILE A 161 6.34 -9.57 15.49
C ILE A 161 5.54 -8.71 16.49
N GLY A 162 5.15 -7.51 16.09
CA GLY A 162 4.31 -6.63 16.91
C GLY A 162 3.00 -7.31 17.34
N THR A 163 2.31 -7.99 16.43
CA THR A 163 1.06 -8.69 16.68
C THR A 163 1.26 -9.93 17.54
N LEU A 164 2.37 -10.66 17.38
CA LEU A 164 2.72 -11.81 18.24
C LEU A 164 3.02 -11.39 19.67
N LEU A 165 3.62 -10.23 19.88
CA LEU A 165 3.84 -9.67 21.22
C LEU A 165 2.52 -9.22 21.87
N CYS A 166 1.70 -8.51 21.11
CA CYS A 166 0.36 -8.07 21.48
C CYS A 166 -0.31 -7.42 20.26
N ILE A 167 -1.63 -7.42 20.20
CA ILE A 167 -2.39 -6.80 19.08
C ILE A 167 -2.07 -5.31 18.95
N LEU A 168 -1.92 -4.58 20.06
CA LEU A 168 -1.66 -3.14 20.07
C LEU A 168 -0.34 -2.73 19.42
N PRO A 169 0.82 -3.35 19.71
CA PRO A 169 2.06 -3.04 18.98
C PRO A 169 1.96 -3.33 17.48
N GLY A 170 1.32 -4.43 17.08
CA GLY A 170 1.10 -4.74 15.67
C GLY A 170 0.26 -3.66 14.96
N LEU A 171 -0.81 -3.22 15.60
CA LEU A 171 -1.64 -2.12 15.11
C LEU A 171 -0.84 -0.80 15.02
N ALA A 172 -0.03 -0.51 16.04
CA ALA A 172 0.82 0.67 16.03
C ALA A 172 1.80 0.67 14.86
N VAL A 173 2.41 -0.48 14.54
CA VAL A 173 3.24 -0.61 13.34
C VAL A 173 2.42 -0.41 12.06
N ALA A 174 1.23 -1.02 11.97
CA ALA A 174 0.37 -0.92 10.79
C ALA A 174 -0.06 0.52 10.48
N LEU A 175 -0.30 1.35 11.50
CA LEU A 175 -0.65 2.77 11.35
C LEU A 175 0.48 3.64 10.78
N VAL A 176 1.72 3.16 10.77
CA VAL A 176 2.86 3.86 10.14
C VAL A 176 2.91 3.63 8.62
N LEU A 177 2.21 2.61 8.09
CA LEU A 177 2.25 2.19 6.69
C LEU A 177 2.12 3.32 5.67
N PRO A 178 1.13 4.23 5.73
CA PRO A 178 0.95 5.26 4.71
C PRO A 178 2.16 6.21 4.60
N VAL A 179 2.75 6.55 5.74
CA VAL A 179 3.94 7.42 5.80
C VAL A 179 5.18 6.66 5.33
N TYR A 180 5.31 5.40 5.74
CA TYR A 180 6.42 4.55 5.33
C TYR A 180 6.45 4.32 3.82
N VAL A 181 5.32 3.95 3.21
CA VAL A 181 5.21 3.75 1.76
C VAL A 181 5.56 5.05 1.03
N ASN A 182 5.05 6.19 1.49
CA ASN A 182 5.38 7.48 0.90
C ASN A 182 6.90 7.74 0.92
N LYS A 183 7.57 7.54 2.05
CA LYS A 183 9.02 7.73 2.18
C LYS A 183 9.85 6.74 1.36
N VAL A 184 9.37 5.50 1.20
CA VAL A 184 10.06 4.47 0.41
C VAL A 184 9.94 4.74 -1.09
N PHE A 185 8.77 5.21 -1.56
CA PHE A 185 8.52 5.47 -2.99
C PHE A 185 9.05 6.83 -3.46
N ASN A 186 8.93 7.86 -2.63
CA ASN A 186 9.30 9.23 -2.99
C ASN A 186 10.68 9.67 -2.45
N GLY A 187 11.36 8.82 -1.66
CA GLY A 187 12.66 9.13 -1.07
C GLY A 187 13.74 8.12 -1.44
N ASP A 188 15.00 8.54 -1.33
CA ASP A 188 16.19 7.69 -1.54
C ASP A 188 16.83 7.19 -0.23
N ALA A 189 16.21 7.50 0.92
CA ALA A 189 16.68 7.04 2.23
C ALA A 189 16.76 5.51 2.32
N SER A 190 17.60 4.96 3.19
CA SER A 190 17.61 3.52 3.43
C SER A 190 16.24 3.04 3.95
N ILE A 191 15.90 1.78 3.72
CA ILE A 191 14.59 1.20 4.10
C ILE A 191 14.38 1.30 5.62
N LEU A 192 15.45 1.07 6.41
CA LEU A 192 15.43 1.19 7.87
C LEU A 192 15.28 2.63 8.33
N ASP A 193 15.97 3.57 7.68
CA ASP A 193 15.85 4.99 8.02
C ASP A 193 14.46 5.51 7.65
N ALA A 194 13.91 5.08 6.51
CA ALA A 194 12.53 5.39 6.13
C ALA A 194 11.53 4.87 7.17
N LEU A 195 11.72 3.64 7.68
CA LEU A 195 10.87 3.08 8.73
C LEU A 195 10.98 3.89 10.03
N LYS A 196 12.21 4.12 10.50
CA LYS A 196 12.48 4.89 11.71
C LYS A 196 11.92 6.31 11.63
N ALA A 197 12.18 7.01 10.51
CA ALA A 197 11.65 8.35 10.27
C ALA A 197 10.12 8.37 10.18
N SER A 198 9.48 7.29 9.73
CA SER A 198 8.03 7.18 9.70
C SER A 198 7.43 7.01 11.10
N PHE A 199 8.07 6.22 11.97
CA PHE A 199 7.68 6.14 13.39
C PHE A 199 7.82 7.49 14.08
N GLN A 200 8.92 8.19 13.86
CA GLN A 200 9.12 9.52 14.43
C GLN A 200 8.08 10.52 13.93
N ALA A 201 7.74 10.51 12.65
CA ALA A 201 6.75 11.40 12.08
C ALA A 201 5.34 11.15 12.66
N VAL A 202 4.97 9.87 12.84
CA VAL A 202 3.62 9.49 13.32
C VAL A 202 3.50 9.62 14.83
N TYR A 203 4.49 9.20 15.60
CA TYR A 203 4.39 9.13 17.07
C TYR A 203 5.22 10.19 17.80
N GLY A 204 6.13 10.88 17.11
CA GLY A 204 7.00 11.89 17.71
C GLY A 204 6.41 13.27 17.90
N SER A 205 5.16 13.51 17.40
CA SER A 205 4.53 14.82 17.48
C SER A 205 3.04 14.75 17.77
N GLN A 206 2.49 15.81 18.36
CA GLN A 206 1.03 15.92 18.60
C GLN A 206 0.24 15.82 17.28
N LYS A 207 0.73 16.44 16.20
CA LYS A 207 0.11 16.35 14.87
C LYS A 207 0.10 14.93 14.33
N GLY A 208 1.14 14.15 14.60
CA GLY A 208 1.19 12.73 14.27
C GLY A 208 0.13 11.91 15.02
N TRP A 209 -0.10 12.18 16.30
CA TRP A 209 -1.17 11.53 17.06
C TRP A 209 -2.56 11.91 16.55
N GLU A 210 -2.77 13.17 16.15
CA GLU A 210 -4.01 13.56 15.48
C GLU A 210 -4.21 12.81 14.16
N PHE A 211 -3.12 12.57 13.42
CA PHE A 211 -3.16 11.79 12.20
C PHE A 211 -3.49 10.31 12.48
N VAL A 212 -2.95 9.72 13.55
CA VAL A 212 -3.32 8.38 14.03
C VAL A 212 -4.83 8.30 14.31
N GLY A 213 -5.39 9.30 14.99
CA GLY A 213 -6.83 9.39 15.23
C GLY A 213 -7.65 9.39 13.94
N VAL A 214 -7.21 10.13 12.92
CA VAL A 214 -7.85 10.14 11.60
C VAL A 214 -7.76 8.76 10.94
N GLN A 215 -6.62 8.09 10.99
CA GLN A 215 -6.46 6.76 10.41
C GLN A 215 -7.36 5.72 11.07
N VAL A 216 -7.45 5.73 12.40
CA VAL A 216 -8.32 4.82 13.16
C VAL A 216 -9.78 5.03 12.77
N LEU A 217 -10.22 6.30 12.70
CA LEU A 217 -11.59 6.63 12.31
C LEU A 217 -11.90 6.17 10.88
N VAL A 218 -11.01 6.46 9.94
CA VAL A 218 -11.16 6.03 8.54
C VAL A 218 -11.12 4.51 8.43
N GLY A 219 -10.20 3.85 9.14
CA GLY A 219 -10.11 2.39 9.18
C GLY A 219 -11.39 1.74 9.72
N LEU A 220 -11.97 2.31 10.79
CA LEU A 220 -13.25 1.84 11.32
C LEU A 220 -14.39 2.01 10.30
N LEU A 221 -14.44 3.14 9.60
CA LEU A 221 -15.44 3.37 8.56
C LEU A 221 -15.30 2.34 7.41
N VAL A 222 -14.08 2.12 6.95
CA VAL A 222 -13.78 1.11 5.91
C VAL A 222 -14.20 -0.29 6.39
N PHE A 223 -13.91 -0.63 7.64
CA PHE A 223 -14.31 -1.90 8.24
C PHE A 223 -15.84 -2.07 8.25
N VAL A 224 -16.58 -1.06 8.72
CA VAL A 224 -18.06 -1.08 8.74
C VAL A 224 -18.63 -1.25 7.35
N VAL A 225 -18.14 -0.49 6.36
CA VAL A 225 -18.58 -0.60 4.96
C VAL A 225 -18.27 -2.00 4.41
N THR A 226 -17.09 -2.54 4.70
CA THR A 226 -16.68 -3.86 4.24
C THR A 226 -17.59 -4.96 4.79
N VAL A 227 -17.89 -4.91 6.10
CA VAL A 227 -18.78 -5.88 6.75
C VAL A 227 -20.22 -5.74 6.23
N ALA A 228 -20.74 -4.51 6.15
CA ALA A 228 -22.11 -4.25 5.68
C ALA A 228 -22.33 -4.69 4.23
N THR A 229 -21.30 -4.72 3.41
CA THR A 229 -21.38 -5.10 1.99
C THR A 229 -20.83 -6.51 1.71
N CYS A 230 -20.63 -7.32 2.75
CA CYS A 230 -20.02 -8.66 2.62
C CYS A 230 -18.68 -8.64 1.85
N GLY A 231 -17.88 -7.60 2.05
CA GLY A 231 -16.56 -7.44 1.42
C GLY A 231 -16.54 -6.64 0.12
N LEU A 232 -17.65 -6.52 -0.60
CA LEU A 232 -17.68 -5.81 -1.89
C LEU A 232 -17.31 -4.33 -1.77
N GLY A 233 -17.71 -3.68 -0.69
CA GLY A 233 -17.38 -2.29 -0.43
C GLY A 233 -15.89 -2.02 -0.27
N ALA A 234 -15.10 -3.01 0.12
CA ALA A 234 -13.65 -2.86 0.26
C ALA A 234 -12.95 -2.45 -1.05
N VAL A 235 -13.48 -2.91 -2.20
CA VAL A 235 -12.93 -2.60 -3.53
C VAL A 235 -12.85 -1.08 -3.77
N PHE A 236 -13.80 -0.33 -3.23
CA PHE A 236 -13.84 1.13 -3.35
C PHE A 236 -13.35 1.83 -2.08
N ALA A 237 -13.77 1.34 -0.91
CA ALA A 237 -13.48 1.99 0.37
C ALA A 237 -11.97 2.00 0.67
N VAL A 238 -11.24 0.93 0.37
CA VAL A 238 -9.79 0.86 0.62
C VAL A 238 -9.01 1.85 -0.23
N PRO A 239 -9.16 1.92 -1.57
CA PRO A 239 -8.44 2.91 -2.37
C PRO A 239 -8.82 4.36 -2.00
N VAL A 240 -10.11 4.67 -1.86
CA VAL A 240 -10.57 6.01 -1.48
C VAL A 240 -10.00 6.43 -0.13
N SER A 241 -9.99 5.53 0.85
CA SER A 241 -9.38 5.79 2.15
C SER A 241 -7.89 6.05 2.05
N SER A 242 -7.17 5.37 1.16
CA SER A 242 -5.75 5.58 0.91
C SER A 242 -5.46 6.99 0.38
N PHE A 243 -6.26 7.50 -0.57
CA PHE A 243 -6.17 8.89 -1.03
C PHE A 243 -6.47 9.87 0.10
N TYR A 244 -7.51 9.63 0.88
CA TYR A 244 -7.87 10.49 2.01
C TYR A 244 -6.76 10.54 3.07
N ILE A 245 -6.20 9.39 3.44
CA ILE A 245 -5.14 9.28 4.45
C ILE A 245 -3.86 9.97 3.97
N GLN A 246 -3.47 9.82 2.69
CA GLN A 246 -2.30 10.50 2.16
C GLN A 246 -2.49 12.04 2.17
N ASN A 247 -3.65 12.55 1.76
CA ASN A 247 -3.95 13.96 1.86
C ASN A 247 -3.91 14.45 3.33
N ALA A 248 -4.48 13.67 4.25
CA ALA A 248 -4.47 14.01 5.67
C ALA A 248 -3.04 14.05 6.24
N ALA A 249 -2.16 13.15 5.81
CA ALA A 249 -0.75 13.12 6.24
C ALA A 249 0.02 14.39 5.82
N TYR A 250 -0.18 14.86 4.60
CA TYR A 250 0.38 16.14 4.13
C TYR A 250 -0.24 17.33 4.86
N HIS A 251 -1.58 17.39 4.98
CA HIS A 251 -2.27 18.48 5.65
C HIS A 251 -1.88 18.63 7.12
N LYS A 252 -1.68 17.52 7.83
CA LYS A 252 -1.21 17.52 9.22
C LYS A 252 0.30 17.77 9.35
N GLY A 253 1.05 17.83 8.23
CA GLY A 253 2.49 18.03 8.24
C GLY A 253 3.27 16.82 8.78
N VAL A 254 2.71 15.62 8.70
CA VAL A 254 3.39 14.35 9.00
C VAL A 254 4.30 13.96 7.83
N LEU A 255 3.89 14.35 6.61
CA LEU A 255 4.68 14.30 5.39
C LEU A 255 5.03 15.74 4.99
N SER A 256 6.28 16.08 5.04
CA SER A 256 6.86 17.36 4.62
C SER A 256 8.02 17.12 3.66
#